data_542bb4e4db3ba5a705a4ce901326bb9b
#
_entry.id   542bb4e4db3ba5a705a4ce901326bb9b
#
_cell.length_a   1.000
_cell.length_b   1.000
_cell.length_c   1.000
_cell.angle_alpha   90.00
_cell.angle_beta   90.00
_cell.angle_gamma   90.00
#
_symmetry.space_group_name_H-M   'P 1'
#
loop_
_entity.id
_entity.type
_entity.pdbx_description
1 polymer ?
#
loop_
_entity_poly.entity_id
_entity_poly.type
_entity_poly.pdbx_seq_one_letter_code
_entity_poly.pdbx_strand_id
1 'polypeptide(L)'
;MELDYKRIVVTFLMHLGDVILTTPFLEVLRKAAPHSHITYVIDEKLQQVMEYNPNIDELIVVDKKGRHNSISGLNEVAREINAKGKTDIVINLHPNERTSYLAWKIHAPITTGMSHFLFRPFMTKYTRLDRKTRHAADMYINVLEQLGVTDTSNSGLHIETCEEWRRQAREFYSGHGLTDTDILIGFNIGSAVPEKRWPAERFAHVADYFGRLGYKTVFFGGPMDLEMVQPVVKQMETKPIVATGKFQLGPLAAAMSRCNLLITNDSGPMHVGISQGVPIVALYGPSNPFFYGPYQAHAIVLETMDSYEIGKSMKKIIKEGNYKGLSVISEEQVIKAAETLLLESK
;
A
#
# COMPACT_ATOMS: atom_id res chain seq x y z
N MET A 1 15.49 8.94 -21.18
CA MET A 1 16.57 8.05 -21.66
C MET A 1 16.12 6.61 -21.40
N GLU A 2 16.23 5.76 -22.39
CA GLU A 2 15.95 4.33 -22.24
C GLU A 2 17.11 3.63 -21.50
N LEU A 3 16.77 2.69 -20.61
CA LEU A 3 17.76 1.92 -19.86
C LEU A 3 18.07 0.64 -20.66
N ASP A 4 19.32 0.50 -21.08
CA ASP A 4 19.80 -0.66 -21.84
C ASP A 4 20.30 -1.78 -20.91
N TYR A 5 19.39 -2.38 -20.14
CA TYR A 5 19.64 -3.56 -19.32
C TYR A 5 18.79 -4.72 -19.79
N LYS A 6 19.39 -5.91 -19.94
CA LYS A 6 18.63 -7.12 -20.32
C LYS A 6 17.86 -7.70 -19.15
N ARG A 7 18.45 -7.66 -17.94
CA ARG A 7 17.88 -8.25 -16.74
C ARG A 7 18.03 -7.34 -15.53
N ILE A 8 16.89 -6.94 -14.98
CA ILE A 8 16.77 -6.05 -13.82
C ILE A 8 16.14 -6.83 -12.66
N VAL A 9 16.76 -6.75 -11.48
CA VAL A 9 16.19 -7.32 -10.25
C VAL A 9 15.85 -6.18 -9.30
N VAL A 10 14.60 -6.09 -8.88
CA VAL A 10 14.13 -5.12 -7.88
C VAL A 10 13.89 -5.85 -6.57
N THR A 11 14.51 -5.40 -5.46
CA THR A 11 14.32 -6.01 -4.14
C THR A 11 13.53 -5.09 -3.21
N PHE A 12 12.39 -5.61 -2.66
CA PHE A 12 11.57 -4.84 -1.73
C PHE A 12 10.79 -5.76 -0.79
N LEU A 13 11.12 -5.78 0.50
CA LEU A 13 10.57 -6.69 1.51
C LEU A 13 9.88 -5.94 2.67
N MET A 14 9.10 -4.91 2.34
CA MET A 14 8.42 -4.04 3.31
C MET A 14 6.95 -4.45 3.58
N HIS A 15 6.17 -3.54 4.13
CA HIS A 15 4.76 -3.76 4.46
C HIS A 15 3.84 -3.51 3.27
N LEU A 16 2.56 -3.87 3.42
CA LEU A 16 1.54 -3.82 2.37
C LEU A 16 1.46 -2.45 1.68
N GLY A 17 1.29 -1.37 2.46
CA GLY A 17 1.21 -0.02 1.90
C GLY A 17 2.48 0.38 1.15
N ASP A 18 3.66 0.07 1.73
CA ASP A 18 4.94 0.38 1.09
C ASP A 18 5.11 -0.37 -0.25
N VAL A 19 4.67 -1.65 -0.32
CA VAL A 19 4.72 -2.44 -1.56
C VAL A 19 3.85 -1.81 -2.63
N ILE A 20 2.61 -1.42 -2.29
CA ILE A 20 1.69 -0.77 -3.23
C ILE A 20 2.28 0.56 -3.73
N LEU A 21 2.93 1.33 -2.86
CA LEU A 21 3.62 2.57 -3.21
C LEU A 21 4.80 2.41 -4.19
N THR A 22 5.24 1.16 -4.48
CA THR A 22 6.24 0.90 -5.53
C THR A 22 5.62 0.67 -6.91
N THR A 23 4.30 0.59 -7.04
CA THR A 23 3.66 0.33 -8.35
C THR A 23 3.89 1.43 -9.38
N PRO A 24 3.88 2.75 -9.01
CA PRO A 24 4.27 3.81 -9.94
C PRO A 24 5.73 3.70 -10.40
N PHE A 25 6.63 3.31 -9.49
CA PHE A 25 8.04 3.06 -9.85
C PHE A 25 8.17 1.94 -10.89
N LEU A 26 7.39 0.86 -10.75
CA LEU A 26 7.42 -0.28 -11.70
C LEU A 26 6.89 0.13 -13.08
N GLU A 27 5.85 0.98 -13.13
CA GLU A 27 5.35 1.53 -14.39
C GLU A 27 6.41 2.38 -15.09
N VAL A 28 7.05 3.30 -14.36
CA VAL A 28 8.13 4.14 -14.90
C VAL A 28 9.33 3.29 -15.32
N LEU A 29 9.69 2.27 -14.54
CA LEU A 29 10.77 1.35 -14.87
C LEU A 29 10.47 0.59 -16.18
N ARG A 30 9.26 0.07 -16.35
CA ARG A 30 8.85 -0.64 -17.57
C ARG A 30 8.88 0.28 -18.79
N LYS A 31 8.41 1.53 -18.66
CA LYS A 31 8.50 2.55 -19.73
C LYS A 31 9.94 2.85 -20.11
N ALA A 32 10.83 2.95 -19.11
CA ALA A 32 12.25 3.23 -19.34
C ALA A 32 13.05 2.01 -19.81
N ALA A 33 12.57 0.79 -19.57
CA ALA A 33 13.24 -0.46 -19.90
C ALA A 33 12.26 -1.46 -20.55
N PRO A 34 11.69 -1.15 -21.74
CA PRO A 34 10.58 -1.91 -22.32
C PRO A 34 10.94 -3.34 -22.69
N HIS A 35 12.22 -3.59 -22.99
CA HIS A 35 12.73 -4.90 -23.43
C HIS A 35 13.45 -5.69 -22.31
N SER A 36 13.53 -5.13 -21.11
CA SER A 36 14.18 -5.77 -19.98
C SER A 36 13.32 -6.85 -19.37
N HIS A 37 13.93 -7.93 -18.90
CA HIS A 37 13.29 -8.87 -17.99
C HIS A 37 13.37 -8.33 -16.56
N ILE A 38 12.23 -7.93 -16.01
CA ILE A 38 12.12 -7.34 -14.67
C ILE A 38 11.67 -8.41 -13.68
N THR A 39 12.55 -8.75 -12.76
CA THR A 39 12.26 -9.64 -11.62
C THR A 39 12.01 -8.80 -10.36
N TYR A 40 10.89 -9.02 -9.68
CA TYR A 40 10.58 -8.35 -8.42
C TYR A 40 10.64 -9.33 -7.25
N VAL A 41 11.42 -9.00 -6.21
CA VAL A 41 11.58 -9.83 -5.01
C VAL A 41 10.67 -9.32 -3.91
N ILE A 42 9.74 -10.15 -3.46
CA ILE A 42 8.63 -9.78 -2.57
C ILE A 42 8.48 -10.74 -1.38
N ASP A 43 7.93 -10.25 -0.26
CA ASP A 43 7.48 -11.11 0.85
C ASP A 43 6.31 -12.01 0.39
N GLU A 44 6.38 -13.30 0.70
CA GLU A 44 5.35 -14.30 0.40
C GLU A 44 3.93 -13.82 0.76
N LYS A 45 3.77 -13.18 1.92
CA LYS A 45 2.48 -12.68 2.40
C LYS A 45 1.86 -11.59 1.53
N LEU A 46 2.66 -10.95 0.69
CA LEU A 46 2.27 -9.82 -0.15
C LEU A 46 2.30 -10.18 -1.65
N GLN A 47 2.58 -11.42 -1.99
CA GLN A 47 2.70 -11.89 -3.37
C GLN A 47 1.54 -11.43 -4.25
N GLN A 48 0.30 -11.58 -3.78
CA GLN A 48 -0.91 -11.25 -4.55
C GLN A 48 -1.00 -9.76 -4.95
N VAL A 49 -0.29 -8.86 -4.27
CA VAL A 49 -0.25 -7.44 -4.64
C VAL A 49 0.43 -7.22 -6.00
N MET A 50 1.40 -8.08 -6.34
CA MET A 50 2.22 -7.96 -7.55
C MET A 50 2.01 -9.09 -8.56
N GLU A 51 1.18 -10.09 -8.25
CA GLU A 51 1.04 -11.33 -9.00
C GLU A 51 0.66 -11.12 -10.47
N TYR A 52 -0.19 -10.13 -10.73
CA TYR A 52 -0.66 -9.82 -12.09
C TYR A 52 -0.15 -8.45 -12.58
N ASN A 53 0.86 -7.86 -11.93
CA ASN A 53 1.36 -6.55 -12.33
C ASN A 53 2.02 -6.63 -13.72
N PRO A 54 1.52 -5.90 -14.75
CA PRO A 54 1.99 -6.02 -16.12
C PRO A 54 3.42 -5.49 -16.33
N ASN A 55 3.96 -4.79 -15.35
CA ASN A 55 5.30 -4.21 -15.40
C ASN A 55 6.39 -5.15 -14.85
N ILE A 56 6.00 -6.37 -14.43
CA ILE A 56 6.88 -7.39 -13.87
C ILE A 56 6.80 -8.63 -14.76
N ASP A 57 7.96 -9.22 -15.10
CA ASP A 57 8.01 -10.48 -15.84
C ASP A 57 8.09 -11.68 -14.90
N GLU A 58 8.63 -11.47 -13.69
CA GLU A 58 8.86 -12.54 -12.74
C GLU A 58 8.79 -12.08 -11.29
N LEU A 59 8.12 -12.87 -10.45
CA LEU A 59 8.15 -12.71 -9.00
C LEU A 59 9.06 -13.75 -8.35
N ILE A 60 9.93 -13.29 -7.46
CA ILE A 60 10.69 -14.15 -6.53
C ILE A 60 10.14 -13.95 -5.14
N VAL A 61 9.59 -15.01 -4.57
CA VAL A 61 8.87 -14.97 -3.30
C VAL A 61 9.81 -15.33 -2.15
N VAL A 62 9.84 -14.49 -1.12
CA VAL A 62 10.68 -14.64 0.06
C VAL A 62 9.82 -14.85 1.31
N ASP A 63 9.87 -16.05 1.89
CA ASP A 63 9.32 -16.30 3.23
C ASP A 63 10.30 -15.76 4.29
N LYS A 64 10.18 -14.47 4.57
CA LYS A 64 11.11 -13.78 5.49
C LYS A 64 10.91 -14.13 6.96
N LYS A 65 9.88 -14.89 7.33
CA LYS A 65 9.64 -15.36 8.71
C LYS A 65 9.89 -16.84 8.90
N GLY A 66 9.95 -17.63 7.81
CA GLY A 66 10.19 -19.06 7.81
C GLY A 66 11.48 -19.44 7.06
N ARG A 67 11.36 -20.10 5.91
CA ARG A 67 12.45 -20.70 5.13
C ARG A 67 13.60 -19.73 4.84
N HIS A 68 13.30 -18.48 4.51
CA HIS A 68 14.29 -17.48 4.10
C HIS A 68 14.70 -16.50 5.22
N ASN A 69 14.42 -16.85 6.49
CA ASN A 69 14.77 -16.01 7.64
C ASN A 69 16.26 -16.01 7.98
N SER A 70 17.01 -17.00 7.48
CA SER A 70 18.46 -17.19 7.74
C SER A 70 19.31 -16.73 6.55
N ILE A 71 20.65 -16.60 6.79
CA ILE A 71 21.63 -16.37 5.73
C ILE A 71 21.58 -17.50 4.68
N SER A 72 21.42 -18.76 5.12
CA SER A 72 21.27 -19.90 4.21
C SER A 72 20.06 -19.76 3.30
N GLY A 73 18.92 -19.34 3.86
CA GLY A 73 17.71 -19.08 3.08
C GLY A 73 17.86 -17.92 2.08
N LEU A 74 18.53 -16.84 2.48
CA LEU A 74 18.84 -15.74 1.55
C LEU A 74 19.81 -16.16 0.43
N ASN A 75 20.77 -17.05 0.72
CA ASN A 75 21.64 -17.64 -0.30
C ASN A 75 20.87 -18.53 -1.27
N GLU A 76 19.79 -19.18 -0.82
CA GLU A 76 18.90 -19.97 -1.67
C GLU A 76 18.16 -19.07 -2.66
N VAL A 77 17.57 -17.97 -2.18
CA VAL A 77 16.95 -16.96 -3.05
C VAL A 77 17.94 -16.38 -4.06
N ALA A 78 19.16 -16.04 -3.62
CA ALA A 78 20.19 -15.52 -4.51
C ALA A 78 20.59 -16.56 -5.59
N ARG A 79 20.72 -17.84 -5.21
CA ARG A 79 21.03 -18.92 -6.17
C ARG A 79 19.90 -19.11 -7.19
N GLU A 80 18.65 -19.04 -6.76
CA GLU A 80 17.49 -19.10 -7.64
C GLU A 80 17.55 -17.97 -8.68
N ILE A 81 17.78 -16.73 -8.26
CA ILE A 81 17.89 -15.58 -9.16
C ILE A 81 19.07 -15.76 -10.14
N ASN A 82 20.24 -16.13 -9.62
CA ASN A 82 21.47 -16.29 -10.44
C ASN A 82 21.36 -17.47 -11.44
N ALA A 83 20.64 -18.54 -11.11
CA ALA A 83 20.41 -19.67 -12.01
C ALA A 83 19.61 -19.32 -13.25
N LYS A 84 18.80 -18.25 -13.18
CA LYS A 84 17.97 -17.77 -14.30
C LYS A 84 18.72 -16.88 -15.29
N GLY A 85 19.99 -16.58 -15.03
CA GLY A 85 20.87 -15.81 -15.90
C GLY A 85 21.57 -14.64 -15.21
N LYS A 86 22.47 -14.00 -15.95
CA LYS A 86 23.26 -12.86 -15.42
C LYS A 86 22.35 -11.65 -15.22
N THR A 87 22.32 -11.11 -14.02
CA THR A 87 21.66 -9.84 -13.69
C THR A 87 22.57 -8.66 -14.05
N ASP A 88 22.06 -7.67 -14.76
CA ASP A 88 22.81 -6.46 -15.14
C ASP A 88 22.76 -5.41 -14.03
N ILE A 89 21.60 -5.27 -13.39
CA ILE A 89 21.41 -4.29 -12.32
C ILE A 89 20.46 -4.82 -11.25
N VAL A 90 20.82 -4.58 -9.99
CA VAL A 90 19.93 -4.74 -8.84
C VAL A 90 19.49 -3.38 -8.33
N ILE A 91 18.19 -3.15 -8.19
CA ILE A 91 17.60 -1.95 -7.61
C ILE A 91 17.03 -2.31 -6.24
N ASN A 92 17.73 -1.88 -5.17
CA ASN A 92 17.29 -2.11 -3.79
C ASN A 92 16.53 -0.88 -3.27
N LEU A 93 15.20 -0.94 -3.30
CA LEU A 93 14.35 0.19 -2.93
C LEU A 93 14.27 0.42 -1.41
N HIS A 94 14.61 -0.57 -0.60
CA HIS A 94 14.66 -0.44 0.86
C HIS A 94 15.84 -1.20 1.45
N PRO A 95 17.03 -0.58 1.52
CA PRO A 95 18.23 -1.22 2.04
C PRO A 95 18.10 -1.48 3.55
N ASN A 96 18.16 -2.74 3.90
CA ASN A 96 18.31 -3.27 5.25
C ASN A 96 19.27 -4.47 5.19
N GLU A 97 19.51 -5.15 6.30
CA GLU A 97 20.45 -6.26 6.38
C GLU A 97 20.15 -7.36 5.34
N ARG A 98 18.88 -7.72 5.19
CA ARG A 98 18.44 -8.81 4.29
C ARG A 98 18.54 -8.42 2.82
N THR A 99 17.92 -7.29 2.47
CA THR A 99 17.86 -6.84 1.06
C THR A 99 19.23 -6.44 0.56
N SER A 100 20.09 -5.86 1.41
CA SER A 100 21.46 -5.49 1.03
C SER A 100 22.35 -6.72 0.88
N TYR A 101 22.21 -7.71 1.78
CA TYR A 101 22.91 -8.98 1.65
C TYR A 101 22.48 -9.74 0.38
N LEU A 102 21.16 -9.80 0.12
CA LEU A 102 20.62 -10.44 -1.08
C LEU A 102 21.13 -9.75 -2.35
N ALA A 103 21.05 -8.41 -2.41
CA ALA A 103 21.54 -7.61 -3.54
C ALA A 103 23.03 -7.88 -3.82
N TRP A 104 23.85 -8.00 -2.76
CA TRP A 104 25.27 -8.35 -2.89
C TRP A 104 25.47 -9.77 -3.44
N LYS A 105 24.64 -10.75 -3.00
CA LYS A 105 24.74 -12.16 -3.45
C LYS A 105 24.24 -12.41 -4.87
N ILE A 106 23.51 -11.50 -5.45
CA ILE A 106 23.08 -11.57 -6.86
C ILE A 106 24.25 -11.28 -7.82
N HIS A 107 25.33 -10.66 -7.33
CA HIS A 107 26.55 -10.39 -8.11
C HIS A 107 26.34 -9.56 -9.38
N ALA A 108 25.36 -8.65 -9.40
CA ALA A 108 25.19 -7.73 -10.51
C ALA A 108 26.33 -6.69 -10.56
N PRO A 109 26.79 -6.27 -11.76
CA PRO A 109 27.80 -5.22 -11.90
C PRO A 109 27.33 -3.88 -11.34
N ILE A 110 26.00 -3.63 -11.34
CA ILE A 110 25.42 -2.43 -10.77
C ILE A 110 24.43 -2.82 -9.68
N THR A 111 24.65 -2.28 -8.49
CA THR A 111 23.67 -2.31 -7.38
C THR A 111 23.37 -0.88 -7.01
N THR A 112 22.09 -0.48 -7.17
CA THR A 112 21.62 0.87 -6.88
C THR A 112 20.36 0.83 -6.01
N GLY A 113 19.87 1.99 -5.61
CA GLY A 113 18.63 2.12 -4.86
C GLY A 113 18.70 3.21 -3.82
N MET A 114 17.80 3.11 -2.83
CA MET A 114 17.71 4.08 -1.74
C MET A 114 18.92 4.01 -0.82
N SER A 115 19.45 5.15 -0.39
CA SER A 115 20.67 5.22 0.41
C SER A 115 20.37 5.08 1.91
N HIS A 116 21.00 4.09 2.54
CA HIS A 116 21.20 4.06 3.99
C HIS A 116 22.70 3.93 4.28
N PHE A 117 23.27 4.75 5.16
CA PHE A 117 24.74 4.88 5.30
C PHE A 117 25.42 3.56 5.67
N LEU A 118 24.77 2.71 6.47
CA LEU A 118 25.29 1.39 6.88
C LEU A 118 25.42 0.39 5.71
N PHE A 119 24.58 0.54 4.68
CA PHE A 119 24.50 -0.42 3.56
C PHE A 119 25.11 0.10 2.26
N ARG A 120 25.69 1.31 2.27
CA ARG A 120 26.41 1.87 1.11
C ARG A 120 27.53 0.96 0.57
N PRO A 121 28.30 0.23 1.39
CA PRO A 121 29.32 -0.68 0.88
C PRO A 121 28.79 -1.79 -0.05
N PHE A 122 27.49 -2.10 0.03
CA PHE A 122 26.83 -3.09 -0.83
C PHE A 122 26.25 -2.47 -2.12
N MET A 123 26.49 -1.20 -2.39
CA MET A 123 25.94 -0.45 -3.53
C MET A 123 27.05 0.15 -4.38
N THR A 124 26.93 0.04 -5.70
CA THR A 124 27.83 0.70 -6.64
C THR A 124 27.41 2.15 -6.92
N LYS A 125 26.09 2.42 -6.85
CA LYS A 125 25.48 3.75 -6.92
C LYS A 125 24.40 3.83 -5.85
N TYR A 126 24.08 5.03 -5.38
CA TYR A 126 22.98 5.19 -4.43
C TYR A 126 22.28 6.54 -4.59
N THR A 127 20.99 6.53 -4.36
CA THR A 127 20.14 7.71 -4.33
C THR A 127 20.03 8.24 -2.91
N ARG A 128 20.20 9.53 -2.72
CA ARG A 128 19.91 10.16 -1.43
C ARG A 128 18.41 10.19 -1.21
N LEU A 129 17.99 9.70 -0.03
CA LEU A 129 16.61 9.81 0.41
C LEU A 129 16.24 11.27 0.64
N ASP A 130 15.38 11.80 -0.19
CA ASP A 130 14.75 13.10 0.05
C ASP A 130 13.37 12.91 0.72
N ARG A 131 13.41 12.62 2.02
CA ARG A 131 12.20 12.53 2.86
C ARG A 131 11.60 13.88 3.23
N LYS A 132 12.13 14.99 2.69
CA LYS A 132 11.68 16.33 3.06
C LYS A 132 10.73 16.93 2.03
N THR A 133 10.89 16.55 0.77
CA THR A 133 10.22 17.22 -0.35
C THR A 133 9.43 16.29 -1.25
N ARG A 134 9.49 14.96 -1.04
CA ARG A 134 8.86 13.99 -1.94
C ARG A 134 7.96 13.00 -1.20
N HIS A 135 6.84 12.66 -1.81
CA HIS A 135 6.01 11.53 -1.42
C HIS A 135 6.80 10.21 -1.52
N ALA A 136 6.44 9.17 -0.75
CA ALA A 136 7.15 7.89 -0.74
C ALA A 136 7.20 7.23 -2.13
N ALA A 137 6.12 7.28 -2.91
CA ALA A 137 6.10 6.79 -4.29
C ALA A 137 7.12 7.54 -5.18
N ASP A 138 7.18 8.87 -5.08
CA ASP A 138 8.13 9.68 -5.85
C ASP A 138 9.57 9.47 -5.40
N MET A 139 9.78 9.13 -4.12
CA MET A 139 11.12 8.75 -3.65
C MET A 139 11.62 7.47 -4.35
N TYR A 140 10.75 6.49 -4.57
CA TYR A 140 11.13 5.28 -5.32
C TYR A 140 11.43 5.62 -6.78
N ILE A 141 10.61 6.44 -7.42
CA ILE A 141 10.82 6.91 -8.80
C ILE A 141 12.15 7.71 -8.92
N ASN A 142 12.51 8.47 -7.89
CA ASN A 142 13.78 9.21 -7.88
C ASN A 142 15.03 8.33 -8.06
N VAL A 143 14.95 7.04 -7.74
CA VAL A 143 16.03 6.08 -8.04
C VAL A 143 16.24 5.96 -9.54
N LEU A 144 15.18 6.00 -10.34
CA LEU A 144 15.25 5.95 -11.81
C LEU A 144 15.73 7.27 -12.39
N GLU A 145 15.33 8.42 -11.83
CA GLU A 145 15.86 9.75 -12.19
C GLU A 145 17.38 9.79 -12.04
N GLN A 146 17.92 9.17 -10.98
CA GLN A 146 19.39 9.07 -10.75
C GLN A 146 20.09 8.14 -11.76
N LEU A 147 19.34 7.27 -12.43
CA LEU A 147 19.82 6.45 -13.55
C LEU A 147 19.68 7.16 -14.90
N GLY A 148 19.14 8.39 -14.92
CA GLY A 148 18.97 9.22 -16.12
C GLY A 148 17.61 9.10 -16.79
N VAL A 149 16.61 8.46 -16.14
CA VAL A 149 15.23 8.47 -16.62
C VAL A 149 14.64 9.86 -16.42
N THR A 150 14.12 10.44 -17.50
CA THR A 150 13.56 11.81 -17.50
C THR A 150 12.04 11.83 -17.54
N ASP A 151 11.40 10.82 -18.15
CA ASP A 151 9.95 10.66 -18.11
C ASP A 151 9.56 9.80 -16.90
N THR A 152 8.99 10.45 -15.91
CA THR A 152 8.52 9.84 -14.66
C THR A 152 7.01 9.81 -14.55
N SER A 153 6.30 10.09 -15.64
CA SER A 153 4.84 10.02 -15.70
C SER A 153 4.33 8.62 -15.35
N ASN A 154 3.30 8.55 -14.49
CA ASN A 154 2.71 7.31 -14.04
C ASN A 154 1.22 7.48 -13.73
N SER A 155 0.50 6.36 -13.65
CA SER A 155 -0.95 6.30 -13.44
C SER A 155 -1.37 6.23 -11.97
N GLY A 156 -0.45 6.45 -11.03
CA GLY A 156 -0.71 6.30 -9.60
C GLY A 156 -0.57 4.86 -9.10
N LEU A 157 -1.24 4.57 -7.98
CA LEU A 157 -1.19 3.25 -7.36
C LEU A 157 -2.05 2.25 -8.14
N HIS A 158 -1.55 1.03 -8.31
CA HIS A 158 -2.30 -0.01 -9.04
C HIS A 158 -2.05 -1.41 -8.45
N ILE A 159 -3.14 -2.19 -8.30
CA ILE A 159 -3.13 -3.64 -8.08
C ILE A 159 -3.99 -4.25 -9.17
N GLU A 160 -3.39 -5.04 -10.06
CA GLU A 160 -4.13 -5.77 -11.08
C GLU A 160 -4.93 -6.90 -10.46
N THR A 161 -6.20 -7.04 -10.87
CA THR A 161 -7.09 -8.09 -10.36
C THR A 161 -7.46 -9.07 -11.47
N CYS A 162 -7.42 -10.36 -11.17
CA CYS A 162 -7.85 -11.41 -12.11
C CYS A 162 -9.36 -11.68 -12.00
N GLU A 163 -9.91 -12.37 -13.01
CA GLU A 163 -11.34 -12.70 -13.06
C GLU A 163 -11.78 -13.57 -11.87
N GLU A 164 -10.91 -14.45 -11.41
CA GLU A 164 -11.21 -15.30 -10.25
C GLU A 164 -11.43 -14.47 -8.98
N TRP A 165 -10.59 -13.44 -8.74
CA TRP A 165 -10.74 -12.56 -7.58
C TRP A 165 -12.00 -11.69 -7.70
N ARG A 166 -12.30 -11.21 -8.89
CA ARG A 166 -13.53 -10.45 -9.16
C ARG A 166 -14.78 -11.33 -8.96
N ARG A 167 -14.72 -12.61 -9.38
CA ARG A 167 -15.79 -13.57 -9.14
C ARG A 167 -16.03 -13.80 -7.64
N GLN A 168 -14.98 -14.03 -6.86
CA GLN A 168 -15.07 -14.19 -5.40
C GLN A 168 -15.72 -12.97 -4.73
N ALA A 169 -15.34 -11.75 -5.14
CA ALA A 169 -15.96 -10.52 -4.64
C ALA A 169 -17.44 -10.42 -4.99
N ARG A 170 -17.83 -10.71 -6.24
CA ARG A 170 -19.25 -10.72 -6.68
C ARG A 170 -20.09 -11.74 -5.91
N GLU A 171 -19.59 -12.96 -5.76
CA GLU A 171 -20.28 -14.03 -5.02
C GLU A 171 -20.48 -13.65 -3.55
N PHE A 172 -19.46 -13.06 -2.92
CA PHE A 172 -19.55 -12.57 -1.55
C PHE A 172 -20.64 -11.50 -1.42
N TYR A 173 -20.67 -10.51 -2.27
CA TYR A 173 -21.65 -9.42 -2.19
C TYR A 173 -23.07 -9.88 -2.56
N SER A 174 -23.24 -10.70 -3.59
CA SER A 174 -24.53 -11.26 -3.95
C SER A 174 -25.13 -12.12 -2.83
N GLY A 175 -24.27 -12.89 -2.12
CA GLY A 175 -24.66 -13.64 -0.92
C GLY A 175 -25.17 -12.77 0.24
N HIS A 176 -24.82 -11.47 0.24
CA HIS A 176 -25.31 -10.47 1.19
C HIS A 176 -26.44 -9.58 0.61
N GLY A 177 -26.97 -9.93 -0.56
CA GLY A 177 -28.08 -9.21 -1.20
C GLY A 177 -27.70 -7.85 -1.79
N LEU A 178 -26.40 -7.62 -2.05
CA LEU A 178 -25.95 -6.42 -2.75
C LEU A 178 -26.24 -6.53 -4.24
N THR A 179 -26.84 -5.48 -4.81
CA THR A 179 -27.12 -5.33 -6.24
C THR A 179 -26.15 -4.36 -6.92
N ASP A 180 -26.11 -4.36 -8.24
CA ASP A 180 -25.23 -3.45 -9.00
C ASP A 180 -25.63 -1.96 -8.86
N THR A 181 -26.87 -1.68 -8.51
CA THR A 181 -27.39 -0.32 -8.30
C THR A 181 -27.18 0.21 -6.90
N ASP A 182 -26.81 -0.65 -5.94
CA ASP A 182 -26.55 -0.21 -4.58
C ASP A 182 -25.26 0.62 -4.51
N ILE A 183 -25.29 1.72 -3.79
CA ILE A 183 -24.12 2.50 -3.41
C ILE A 183 -23.51 1.84 -2.19
N LEU A 184 -22.25 1.42 -2.30
CA LEU A 184 -21.50 0.71 -1.25
C LEU A 184 -20.42 1.62 -0.66
N ILE A 185 -20.48 1.83 0.65
CA ILE A 185 -19.47 2.56 1.41
C ILE A 185 -18.65 1.59 2.24
N GLY A 186 -17.34 1.55 1.96
CA GLY A 186 -16.39 0.74 2.70
C GLY A 186 -15.86 1.45 3.95
N PHE A 187 -15.61 0.69 5.01
CA PHE A 187 -14.99 1.14 6.24
C PHE A 187 -13.81 0.26 6.58
N ASN A 188 -12.64 0.86 6.87
CA ASN A 188 -11.49 0.15 7.40
C ASN A 188 -11.06 0.79 8.71
N ILE A 189 -11.43 0.14 9.82
CA ILE A 189 -11.18 0.66 11.17
C ILE A 189 -9.84 0.21 11.76
N GLY A 190 -9.20 -0.78 11.12
CA GLY A 190 -7.92 -1.34 11.56
C GLY A 190 -6.72 -0.46 11.23
N SER A 191 -5.70 -0.53 12.07
CA SER A 191 -4.33 -0.12 11.82
C SER A 191 -3.38 -0.87 12.74
N ALA A 192 -2.18 -1.21 12.25
CA ALA A 192 -1.16 -1.87 13.07
C ALA A 192 -0.64 -0.97 14.21
N VAL A 193 -0.83 0.34 14.11
CA VAL A 193 -0.41 1.35 15.09
C VAL A 193 -1.66 1.90 15.77
N PRO A 194 -1.86 1.66 17.09
CA PRO A 194 -3.06 2.11 17.81
C PRO A 194 -3.32 3.62 17.70
N GLU A 195 -2.26 4.43 17.72
CA GLU A 195 -2.32 5.89 17.64
C GLU A 195 -2.83 6.41 16.27
N LYS A 196 -2.92 5.54 15.29
CA LYS A 196 -3.51 5.81 13.98
C LYS A 196 -4.97 5.38 13.86
N ARG A 197 -5.59 4.94 14.94
CA ARG A 197 -6.99 4.47 14.93
C ARG A 197 -7.91 5.59 15.40
N TRP A 198 -8.88 5.91 14.55
CA TRP A 198 -10.02 6.70 14.96
C TRP A 198 -10.93 5.86 15.87
N PRO A 199 -11.65 6.45 16.86
CA PRO A 199 -12.51 5.68 17.74
C PRO A 199 -13.49 4.79 16.96
N ALA A 200 -13.51 3.51 17.30
CA ALA A 200 -14.26 2.50 16.56
C ALA A 200 -15.79 2.75 16.58
N GLU A 201 -16.29 3.29 17.70
CA GLU A 201 -17.68 3.65 17.89
C GLU A 201 -18.13 4.74 16.89
N ARG A 202 -17.23 5.68 16.57
CA ARG A 202 -17.52 6.75 15.61
C ARG A 202 -17.62 6.22 14.18
N PHE A 203 -16.82 5.18 13.83
CA PHE A 203 -17.02 4.48 12.56
C PHE A 203 -18.44 3.85 12.49
N ALA A 204 -18.94 3.26 13.60
CA ALA A 204 -20.29 2.72 13.66
C ALA A 204 -21.34 3.80 13.43
N HIS A 205 -21.24 4.95 14.12
CA HIS A 205 -22.18 6.06 14.00
C HIS A 205 -22.21 6.62 12.57
N VAL A 206 -21.04 6.77 11.93
CA VAL A 206 -20.96 7.22 10.53
C VAL A 206 -21.55 6.17 9.59
N ALA A 207 -21.27 4.88 9.81
CA ALA A 207 -21.85 3.81 9.00
C ALA A 207 -23.37 3.71 9.18
N ASP A 208 -23.90 3.89 10.40
CA ASP A 208 -25.34 3.95 10.66
C ASP A 208 -25.99 5.18 10.01
N TYR A 209 -25.31 6.34 10.01
CA TYR A 209 -25.80 7.53 9.29
C TYR A 209 -26.04 7.19 7.83
N PHE A 210 -25.08 6.62 7.13
CA PHE A 210 -25.23 6.26 5.71
C PHE A 210 -26.21 5.10 5.51
N GLY A 211 -26.24 4.12 6.42
CA GLY A 211 -27.18 3.00 6.39
C GLY A 211 -28.63 3.46 6.49
N ARG A 212 -28.93 4.46 7.36
CA ARG A 212 -30.28 5.07 7.44
C ARG A 212 -30.69 5.84 6.19
N LEU A 213 -29.71 6.36 5.43
CA LEU A 213 -29.94 6.98 4.11
C LEU A 213 -30.13 5.96 2.97
N GLY A 214 -30.08 4.65 3.27
CA GLY A 214 -30.25 3.57 2.30
C GLY A 214 -28.98 3.10 1.60
N TYR A 215 -27.82 3.66 1.94
CA TYR A 215 -26.53 3.16 1.43
C TYR A 215 -26.19 1.81 2.05
N LYS A 216 -25.51 0.96 1.31
CA LYS A 216 -24.93 -0.27 1.86
C LYS A 216 -23.57 0.04 2.47
N THR A 217 -23.29 -0.58 3.62
CA THR A 217 -22.03 -0.38 4.34
C THR A 217 -21.30 -1.70 4.50
N VAL A 218 -19.96 -1.68 4.37
CA VAL A 218 -19.11 -2.86 4.50
C VAL A 218 -17.87 -2.56 5.33
N PHE A 219 -17.57 -3.43 6.29
CA PHE A 219 -16.36 -3.34 7.11
C PHE A 219 -15.29 -4.28 6.59
N PHE A 220 -14.15 -3.73 6.18
CA PHE A 220 -12.95 -4.44 5.77
C PHE A 220 -11.93 -4.55 6.91
N GLY A 221 -10.95 -5.41 6.73
CA GLY A 221 -9.83 -5.63 7.64
C GLY A 221 -9.27 -7.03 7.52
N GLY A 222 -8.11 -7.26 8.11
CA GLY A 222 -7.54 -8.60 8.25
C GLY A 222 -8.22 -9.41 9.36
N PRO A 223 -7.87 -10.71 9.51
CA PRO A 223 -8.43 -11.55 10.58
C PRO A 223 -8.22 -10.99 11.99
N MET A 224 -7.10 -10.27 12.22
CA MET A 224 -6.80 -9.65 13.51
C MET A 224 -7.71 -8.46 13.84
N ASP A 225 -8.36 -7.86 12.85
CA ASP A 225 -9.26 -6.73 13.07
C ASP A 225 -10.66 -7.16 13.50
N LEU A 226 -10.98 -8.47 13.45
CA LEU A 226 -12.29 -9.01 13.87
C LEU A 226 -12.64 -8.68 15.32
N GLU A 227 -11.64 -8.73 16.21
CA GLU A 227 -11.85 -8.39 17.64
C GLU A 227 -12.29 -6.94 17.83
N MET A 228 -11.90 -6.05 16.91
CA MET A 228 -12.29 -4.63 16.93
C MET A 228 -13.62 -4.40 16.20
N VAL A 229 -13.81 -5.04 15.03
CA VAL A 229 -15.00 -4.86 14.19
C VAL A 229 -16.27 -5.45 14.82
N GLN A 230 -16.19 -6.65 15.39
CA GLN A 230 -17.39 -7.33 15.91
C GLN A 230 -18.13 -6.56 17.02
N PRO A 231 -17.47 -5.99 18.05
CA PRO A 231 -18.17 -5.17 19.04
C PRO A 231 -18.84 -3.94 18.45
N VAL A 232 -18.18 -3.31 17.47
CA VAL A 232 -18.69 -2.13 16.75
C VAL A 232 -19.99 -2.48 16.02
N VAL A 233 -19.94 -3.52 15.18
CA VAL A 233 -21.10 -3.98 14.38
C VAL A 233 -22.28 -4.41 15.28
N LYS A 234 -22.02 -5.01 16.44
CA LYS A 234 -23.10 -5.40 17.39
C LYS A 234 -23.86 -4.22 17.99
N GLN A 235 -23.25 -3.04 18.05
CA GLN A 235 -23.85 -1.82 18.59
C GLN A 235 -24.58 -0.99 17.52
N MET A 236 -24.38 -1.31 16.24
CA MET A 236 -25.02 -0.59 15.14
C MET A 236 -26.51 -0.84 15.05
N GLU A 237 -27.25 0.19 14.68
CA GLU A 237 -28.68 0.14 14.39
C GLU A 237 -28.96 -0.49 13.03
N THR A 238 -28.06 -0.24 12.06
CA THR A 238 -28.14 -0.80 10.71
C THR A 238 -27.33 -2.12 10.63
N LYS A 239 -27.55 -2.89 9.56
CA LYS A 239 -26.84 -4.17 9.34
C LYS A 239 -25.77 -4.04 8.27
N PRO A 240 -24.52 -3.74 8.63
CA PRO A 240 -23.43 -3.68 7.67
C PRO A 240 -23.02 -5.07 7.18
N ILE A 241 -22.39 -5.14 6.02
CA ILE A 241 -21.69 -6.33 5.53
C ILE A 241 -20.36 -6.43 6.29
N VAL A 242 -19.99 -7.62 6.79
CA VAL A 242 -18.70 -7.83 7.46
C VAL A 242 -17.78 -8.64 6.55
N ALA A 243 -16.90 -7.95 5.86
CA ALA A 243 -15.87 -8.52 4.99
C ALA A 243 -14.52 -8.74 5.70
N THR A 244 -14.43 -8.32 6.97
CA THR A 244 -13.21 -8.46 7.79
C THR A 244 -12.80 -9.91 7.91
N GLY A 245 -11.54 -10.23 7.53
CA GLY A 245 -10.98 -11.58 7.56
C GLY A 245 -11.54 -12.54 6.50
N LYS A 246 -12.33 -12.06 5.54
CA LYS A 246 -12.96 -12.91 4.51
C LYS A 246 -12.13 -13.03 3.22
N PHE A 247 -11.24 -12.12 2.99
CA PHE A 247 -10.46 -12.04 1.75
C PHE A 247 -8.95 -12.11 2.01
N GLN A 248 -8.24 -12.76 1.09
CA GLN A 248 -6.82 -12.55 0.89
C GLN A 248 -6.60 -11.23 0.13
N LEU A 249 -5.34 -10.79 -0.04
CA LEU A 249 -5.04 -9.46 -0.57
C LEU A 249 -5.57 -9.20 -2.00
N GLY A 250 -5.46 -10.17 -2.89
CA GLY A 250 -5.97 -10.03 -4.26
C GLY A 250 -7.49 -9.92 -4.31
N PRO A 251 -8.24 -10.89 -3.75
CA PRO A 251 -9.69 -10.78 -3.61
C PRO A 251 -10.15 -9.56 -2.81
N LEU A 252 -9.36 -9.07 -1.83
CA LEU A 252 -9.66 -7.82 -1.10
C LEU A 252 -9.64 -6.62 -2.04
N ALA A 253 -8.63 -6.52 -2.92
CA ALA A 253 -8.57 -5.46 -3.92
C ALA A 253 -9.82 -5.50 -4.83
N ALA A 254 -10.18 -6.68 -5.34
CA ALA A 254 -11.38 -6.87 -6.14
C ALA A 254 -12.68 -6.54 -5.37
N ALA A 255 -12.74 -6.85 -4.07
CA ALA A 255 -13.89 -6.49 -3.25
C ALA A 255 -13.97 -4.97 -3.01
N MET A 256 -12.84 -4.31 -2.73
CA MET A 256 -12.80 -2.87 -2.54
C MET A 256 -13.13 -2.09 -3.81
N SER A 257 -12.81 -2.60 -5.00
CA SER A 257 -13.15 -1.94 -6.27
C SER A 257 -14.65 -1.74 -6.48
N ARG A 258 -15.51 -2.48 -5.75
CA ARG A 258 -16.97 -2.31 -5.78
C ARG A 258 -17.45 -1.14 -4.94
N CYS A 259 -16.62 -0.60 -4.06
CA CYS A 259 -17.00 0.52 -3.21
C CYS A 259 -17.06 1.83 -4.00
N ASN A 260 -18.10 2.63 -3.73
CA ASN A 260 -18.22 3.99 -4.23
C ASN A 260 -17.42 4.99 -3.37
N LEU A 261 -17.08 4.59 -2.16
CA LEU A 261 -16.28 5.38 -1.21
C LEU A 261 -15.64 4.44 -0.19
N LEU A 262 -14.45 4.77 0.29
CA LEU A 262 -13.80 4.11 1.43
C LEU A 262 -13.45 5.15 2.51
N ILE A 263 -13.92 4.94 3.73
CA ILE A 263 -13.55 5.72 4.93
C ILE A 263 -12.55 4.88 5.73
N THR A 264 -11.35 5.40 5.96
CA THR A 264 -10.25 4.57 6.48
C THR A 264 -9.26 5.32 7.34
N ASN A 265 -8.69 4.63 8.31
CA ASN A 265 -7.46 5.06 8.97
C ASN A 265 -6.26 4.97 8.01
N ASP A 266 -5.18 5.70 8.32
CA ASP A 266 -3.88 5.56 7.66
C ASP A 266 -3.31 4.15 7.88
N SER A 267 -3.50 3.28 6.88
CA SER A 267 -3.12 1.86 6.92
C SER A 267 -2.96 1.26 5.53
N GLY A 268 -2.43 0.03 5.45
CA GLY A 268 -2.26 -0.69 4.18
C GLY A 268 -3.53 -0.80 3.33
N PRO A 269 -4.70 -1.15 3.89
CA PRO A 269 -5.98 -1.19 3.18
C PRO A 269 -6.38 0.13 2.50
N MET A 270 -5.99 1.29 3.02
CA MET A 270 -6.19 2.57 2.33
C MET A 270 -5.55 2.56 0.95
N HIS A 271 -4.29 2.14 0.85
CA HIS A 271 -3.57 2.06 -0.42
C HIS A 271 -4.15 0.99 -1.35
N VAL A 272 -4.76 -0.09 -0.82
CA VAL A 272 -5.52 -1.05 -1.62
C VAL A 272 -6.73 -0.38 -2.26
N GLY A 273 -7.53 0.38 -1.49
CA GLY A 273 -8.67 1.14 -2.04
C GLY A 273 -8.23 2.14 -3.12
N ILE A 274 -7.16 2.91 -2.86
CA ILE A 274 -6.60 3.85 -3.83
C ILE A 274 -6.18 3.14 -5.12
N SER A 275 -5.52 1.99 -5.02
CA SER A 275 -5.06 1.21 -6.18
C SER A 275 -6.19 0.69 -7.07
N GLN A 276 -7.42 0.73 -6.58
CA GLN A 276 -8.64 0.37 -7.30
C GLN A 276 -9.46 1.59 -7.76
N GLY A 277 -8.92 2.80 -7.59
CA GLY A 277 -9.59 4.04 -7.99
C GLY A 277 -10.76 4.44 -7.09
N VAL A 278 -10.88 3.84 -5.91
CA VAL A 278 -11.97 4.17 -4.96
C VAL A 278 -11.71 5.54 -4.34
N PRO A 279 -12.70 6.45 -4.30
CA PRO A 279 -12.63 7.70 -3.56
C PRO A 279 -12.39 7.45 -2.06
N ILE A 280 -11.53 8.25 -1.42
CA ILE A 280 -11.05 7.98 -0.06
C ILE A 280 -11.32 9.15 0.90
N VAL A 281 -11.95 8.88 2.04
CA VAL A 281 -11.82 9.73 3.23
C VAL A 281 -10.76 9.10 4.13
N ALA A 282 -9.59 9.73 4.23
CA ALA A 282 -8.44 9.23 4.97
C ALA A 282 -8.25 9.99 6.28
N LEU A 283 -8.13 9.25 7.41
CA LEU A 283 -8.01 9.80 8.74
C LEU A 283 -6.55 9.71 9.21
N TYR A 284 -5.92 10.87 9.43
CA TYR A 284 -4.50 10.99 9.76
C TYR A 284 -4.28 11.58 11.15
N GLY A 285 -3.46 10.89 11.95
CA GLY A 285 -3.00 11.30 13.25
C GLY A 285 -1.50 11.67 13.24
N PRO A 286 -0.64 10.85 13.89
CA PRO A 286 0.79 11.19 14.06
C PRO A 286 1.65 11.01 12.81
N SER A 287 1.12 10.47 11.72
CA SER A 287 1.83 10.30 10.45
C SER A 287 1.55 11.46 9.51
N ASN A 288 2.57 11.90 8.80
CA ASN A 288 2.45 13.00 7.86
C ASN A 288 1.85 12.49 6.52
N PRO A 289 0.65 12.94 6.11
CA PRO A 289 0.00 12.53 4.88
C PRO A 289 0.77 12.98 3.63
N PHE A 290 1.60 14.02 3.71
CA PHE A 290 2.46 14.42 2.59
C PHE A 290 3.39 13.29 2.13
N PHE A 291 3.87 12.42 3.04
CA PHE A 291 4.81 11.34 2.69
C PHE A 291 4.14 10.02 2.34
N TYR A 292 3.03 9.71 2.99
CA TYR A 292 2.37 8.40 2.89
C TYR A 292 0.87 8.52 2.67
N GLY A 293 0.39 9.70 2.28
CA GLY A 293 -1.03 9.95 2.02
C GLY A 293 -1.52 9.32 0.72
N PRO A 294 -2.77 9.64 0.36
CA PRO A 294 -3.32 9.27 -0.92
C PRO A 294 -2.49 9.81 -2.09
N TYR A 295 -1.91 8.92 -2.88
CA TYR A 295 -1.05 9.27 -4.01
C TYR A 295 -1.85 9.30 -5.30
N GLN A 296 -1.92 10.46 -5.95
CA GLN A 296 -2.68 10.69 -7.19
C GLN A 296 -4.12 10.14 -7.12
N ALA A 297 -4.78 10.31 -5.97
CA ALA A 297 -6.07 9.74 -5.67
C ALA A 297 -7.15 10.80 -5.48
N HIS A 298 -8.40 10.46 -5.78
CA HIS A 298 -9.56 11.26 -5.41
C HIS A 298 -9.82 11.07 -3.92
N ALA A 299 -9.35 12.00 -3.08
CA ALA A 299 -9.35 11.82 -1.65
C ALA A 299 -9.50 13.12 -0.86
N ILE A 300 -10.15 13.02 0.29
CA ILE A 300 -10.15 14.05 1.33
C ILE A 300 -9.39 13.50 2.54
N VAL A 301 -8.35 14.22 2.96
CA VAL A 301 -7.56 13.88 4.14
C VAL A 301 -8.03 14.74 5.31
N LEU A 302 -8.47 14.10 6.39
CA LEU A 302 -8.75 14.72 7.66
C LEU A 302 -7.59 14.42 8.60
N GLU A 303 -6.91 15.47 9.06
CA GLU A 303 -5.70 15.35 9.88
C GLU A 303 -5.82 16.10 11.20
N THR A 304 -5.09 15.64 12.20
CA THR A 304 -5.15 16.18 13.57
C THR A 304 -4.00 17.11 13.91
N MET A 305 -3.03 17.26 13.02
CA MET A 305 -1.86 18.10 13.20
C MET A 305 -1.92 19.33 12.29
N ASP A 306 -1.74 20.51 12.88
CA ASP A 306 -1.69 21.77 12.12
C ASP A 306 -0.39 21.89 11.28
N SER A 307 0.66 21.16 11.69
CA SER A 307 1.93 21.08 10.95
C SER A 307 2.73 19.83 11.37
N TYR A 308 3.48 19.29 10.44
CA TYR A 308 4.41 18.19 10.70
C TYR A 308 5.85 18.68 10.64
N GLU A 309 6.64 18.40 11.68
CA GLU A 309 8.06 18.69 11.66
C GLU A 309 8.78 17.83 10.63
N ILE A 310 9.35 18.46 9.62
CA ILE A 310 10.07 17.79 8.54
C ILE A 310 11.24 16.99 9.10
N GLY A 311 11.30 15.71 8.77
CA GLY A 311 12.36 14.78 9.21
C GLY A 311 12.15 14.17 10.59
N LYS A 312 11.07 14.50 11.31
CA LYS A 312 10.70 13.84 12.56
C LYS A 312 9.93 12.53 12.24
N SER A 313 10.38 11.43 12.80
CA SER A 313 9.68 10.16 12.60
C SER A 313 8.38 10.10 13.42
N MET A 314 7.36 9.41 12.92
CA MET A 314 6.10 9.15 13.64
C MET A 314 6.36 8.60 15.06
N LYS A 315 7.29 7.66 15.22
CA LYS A 315 7.66 7.12 16.55
C LYS A 315 8.13 8.21 17.52
N LYS A 316 8.84 9.21 17.02
CA LYS A 316 9.32 10.32 17.82
C LYS A 316 8.16 11.26 18.18
N ILE A 317 7.26 11.56 17.25
CA ILE A 317 6.04 12.36 17.46
C ILE A 317 5.18 11.72 18.55
N ILE A 318 4.91 10.41 18.44
CA ILE A 318 4.15 9.65 19.45
C ILE A 318 4.83 9.70 20.82
N LYS A 319 6.14 9.43 20.88
CA LYS A 319 6.92 9.42 22.13
C LYS A 319 6.91 10.78 22.85
N GLU A 320 6.93 11.86 22.10
CA GLU A 320 6.92 13.23 22.64
C GLU A 320 5.51 13.70 23.05
N GLY A 321 4.45 12.97 22.62
CA GLY A 321 3.07 13.34 22.90
C GLY A 321 2.59 14.62 22.20
N ASN A 322 3.33 15.09 21.20
CA ASN A 322 3.09 16.38 20.52
C ASN A 322 2.07 16.23 19.37
N TYR A 323 1.01 15.44 19.58
CA TYR A 323 -0.06 15.32 18.60
C TYR A 323 -1.42 15.18 19.28
N LYS A 324 -2.44 15.70 18.64
CA LYS A 324 -3.82 15.45 19.03
C LYS A 324 -4.23 14.08 18.54
N GLY A 325 -4.83 13.24 19.38
CA GLY A 325 -5.36 11.93 18.97
C GLY A 325 -6.46 12.10 17.91
N LEU A 326 -6.68 11.05 17.11
CA LEU A 326 -7.72 11.08 16.06
C LEU A 326 -9.13 11.37 16.58
N SER A 327 -9.38 11.26 17.88
CA SER A 327 -10.65 11.62 18.52
C SER A 327 -11.05 13.11 18.36
N VAL A 328 -10.15 14.00 17.94
CA VAL A 328 -10.50 15.39 17.64
C VAL A 328 -11.22 15.54 16.28
N ILE A 329 -11.08 14.58 15.39
CA ILE A 329 -11.86 14.53 14.14
C ILE A 329 -13.30 14.14 14.51
N SER A 330 -14.26 15.01 14.21
CA SER A 330 -15.66 14.74 14.52
C SER A 330 -16.32 13.85 13.46
N GLU A 331 -17.43 13.22 13.81
CA GLU A 331 -18.25 12.43 12.89
C GLU A 331 -18.82 13.31 11.77
N GLU A 332 -19.23 14.54 12.07
CA GLU A 332 -19.74 15.51 11.11
C GLU A 332 -18.69 15.88 10.05
N GLN A 333 -17.43 16.01 10.45
CA GLN A 333 -16.33 16.24 9.50
C GLN A 333 -16.17 15.07 8.53
N VAL A 334 -16.23 13.83 9.05
CA VAL A 334 -16.11 12.61 8.23
C VAL A 334 -17.32 12.46 7.31
N ILE A 335 -18.54 12.67 7.82
CA ILE A 335 -19.78 12.62 7.02
C ILE A 335 -19.72 13.66 5.90
N LYS A 336 -19.39 14.90 6.20
CA LYS A 336 -19.29 15.98 5.21
C LYS A 336 -18.25 15.66 4.12
N ALA A 337 -17.10 15.15 4.49
CA ALA A 337 -16.07 14.72 3.54
C ALA A 337 -16.57 13.58 2.64
N ALA A 338 -17.25 12.61 3.22
CA ALA A 338 -17.83 11.48 2.50
C ALA A 338 -18.94 11.92 1.52
N GLU A 339 -19.84 12.79 1.94
CA GLU A 339 -20.90 13.34 1.08
C GLU A 339 -20.32 14.14 -0.10
N THR A 340 -19.26 14.94 0.15
CA THR A 340 -18.57 15.68 -0.91
C THR A 340 -18.06 14.73 -2.00
N LEU A 341 -17.31 13.68 -1.62
CA LEU A 341 -16.78 12.71 -2.58
C LEU A 341 -17.87 11.91 -3.31
N LEU A 342 -18.97 11.56 -2.62
CA LEU A 342 -20.10 10.86 -3.23
C LEU A 342 -20.86 11.73 -4.25
N LEU A 343 -20.89 13.05 -4.08
CA LEU A 343 -21.49 13.98 -5.03
C LEU A 343 -20.61 14.19 -6.27
N GLU A 344 -19.31 14.26 -6.10
CA GLU A 344 -18.32 14.41 -7.19
C GLU A 344 -18.18 13.16 -8.06
N SER A 345 -18.61 12.00 -7.55
CA SER A 345 -18.54 10.71 -8.25
C SER A 345 -19.82 10.38 -9.08
N LYS A 346 -20.81 11.26 -9.07
CA LYS A 346 -22.04 11.18 -9.90
C LYS A 346 -21.85 11.91 -11.22
#